data_ddd66b96958775aa3ca2a3d244b3ee99
#
_entry.id   ddd66b96958775aa3ca2a3d244b3ee99
#
_cell.length_a   1.000
_cell.length_b   1.000
_cell.length_c   1.000
_cell.angle_alpha   90.00
_cell.angle_beta   90.00
_cell.angle_gamma   90.00
#
_symmetry.space_group_name_H-M   'P 1'
#
loop_
_entity.id
_entity.type
_entity.pdbx_description
1 polymer ?
#
loop_
_entity_poly.entity_id
_entity_poly.type
_entity_poly.pdbx_seq_one_letter_code
_entity_poly.pdbx_strand_id
1 'polypeptide(L)'
;TVILKNGDELDGKTLWSDPTLDLAVVKVNAVNLPAAKLGNSEKLTVGETAIAVGTPLGLQFQHTVTSGIISALNRTVQIPTERGENFMEDLIQTDASINPGNSGGPLVNLKGEIVGINTVKVVSAEGIGFAIPIDVAKPIINHFIKQGKFTTPYIGVVGFDRQIASYYKQNKDIMAGVYVVNIDPKGPAYLAGIRIDDIITMVGDQPVN
;
A
#
# COMPACT_ATOMS: atom_id res chain seq x y z
N THR A 1 17.08 -9.32 -10.52
CA THR A 1 18.18 -8.35 -10.70
C THR A 1 17.73 -6.97 -10.27
N VAL A 2 18.60 -6.21 -9.60
CA VAL A 2 18.43 -4.80 -9.26
C VAL A 2 19.51 -4.00 -9.97
N ILE A 3 19.11 -2.99 -10.72
CA ILE A 3 20.02 -2.13 -11.48
C ILE A 3 20.22 -0.83 -10.70
N LEU A 4 21.46 -0.52 -10.35
CA LEU A 4 21.83 0.71 -9.65
C LEU A 4 21.94 1.89 -10.62
N LYS A 5 21.98 3.12 -10.08
CA LYS A 5 22.07 4.36 -10.88
C LYS A 5 23.31 4.40 -11.81
N ASN A 6 24.39 3.77 -11.41
CA ASN A 6 25.64 3.68 -12.20
C ASN A 6 25.61 2.58 -13.28
N GLY A 7 24.49 1.84 -13.39
CA GLY A 7 24.33 0.73 -14.32
C GLY A 7 24.77 -0.63 -13.78
N ASP A 8 25.28 -0.72 -12.56
CA ASP A 8 25.65 -2.00 -11.97
C ASP A 8 24.41 -2.87 -11.75
N GLU A 9 24.49 -4.11 -12.17
CA GLU A 9 23.44 -5.11 -11.96
C GLU A 9 23.79 -5.99 -10.75
N LEU A 10 22.87 -6.07 -9.81
CA LEU A 10 23.04 -6.85 -8.58
C LEU A 10 21.95 -7.90 -8.46
N ASP A 11 22.31 -9.07 -7.92
CA ASP A 11 21.33 -10.06 -7.55
C ASP A 11 20.53 -9.61 -6.34
N GLY A 12 19.20 -9.53 -6.54
CA GLY A 12 18.27 -9.21 -5.48
C GLY A 12 17.64 -10.47 -4.90
N LYS A 13 17.60 -10.56 -3.56
CA LYS A 13 16.89 -11.61 -2.83
C LYS A 13 15.62 -11.05 -2.23
N THR A 14 14.45 -11.56 -2.62
CA THR A 14 13.19 -11.26 -1.94
C THR A 14 13.21 -11.87 -0.54
N LEU A 15 13.13 -11.03 0.48
CA LEU A 15 13.09 -11.44 1.88
C LEU A 15 11.66 -11.62 2.37
N TRP A 16 10.72 -10.87 1.81
CA TRP A 16 9.31 -10.89 2.15
C TRP A 16 8.49 -10.27 1.02
N SER A 17 7.25 -10.73 0.86
CA SER A 17 6.26 -10.12 -0.01
C SER A 17 4.86 -10.39 0.52
N ASP A 18 3.98 -9.45 0.27
CA ASP A 18 2.55 -9.55 0.57
C ASP A 18 1.74 -9.10 -0.65
N PRO A 19 1.11 -10.04 -1.37
CA PRO A 19 0.31 -9.70 -2.55
C PRO A 19 -0.93 -8.86 -2.25
N THR A 20 -1.45 -8.91 -1.02
CA THR A 20 -2.63 -8.12 -0.61
C THR A 20 -2.27 -6.65 -0.45
N LEU A 21 -1.08 -6.39 0.09
CA LEU A 21 -0.54 -5.04 0.24
C LEU A 21 0.18 -4.54 -1.01
N ASP A 22 0.44 -5.39 -2.00
CA ASP A 22 1.27 -5.12 -3.18
C ASP A 22 2.68 -4.61 -2.80
N LEU A 23 3.26 -5.17 -1.75
CA LEU A 23 4.57 -4.79 -1.22
C LEU A 23 5.52 -5.97 -1.17
N ALA A 24 6.80 -5.69 -1.41
CA ALA A 24 7.89 -6.64 -1.22
C ALA A 24 9.13 -5.96 -0.65
N VAL A 25 9.92 -6.72 0.10
CA VAL A 25 11.26 -6.31 0.57
C VAL A 25 12.30 -7.12 -0.17
N VAL A 26 13.14 -6.43 -0.92
CA VAL A 26 14.24 -7.01 -1.69
C VAL A 26 15.57 -6.56 -1.10
N LYS A 27 16.46 -7.51 -0.83
CA LYS A 27 17.83 -7.25 -0.37
C LYS A 27 18.83 -7.46 -1.49
N VAL A 28 19.76 -6.53 -1.63
CA VAL A 28 20.96 -6.65 -2.48
C VAL A 28 22.22 -6.66 -1.61
N ASN A 29 23.27 -7.27 -2.12
CA ASN A 29 24.56 -7.27 -1.46
C ASN A 29 25.39 -6.04 -1.93
N ALA A 30 25.05 -4.88 -1.38
CA ALA A 30 25.73 -3.62 -1.64
C ALA A 30 25.92 -2.83 -0.35
N VAL A 31 26.94 -2.00 -0.29
CA VAL A 31 27.27 -1.13 0.83
C VAL A 31 27.22 0.32 0.40
N ASN A 32 27.00 1.23 1.36
CA ASN A 32 27.00 2.67 1.13
C ASN A 32 26.00 3.17 0.08
N LEU A 33 24.87 2.46 -0.11
CA LEU A 33 23.79 2.98 -0.92
C LEU A 33 23.11 4.15 -0.18
N PRO A 34 22.82 5.26 -0.89
CA PRO A 34 22.12 6.37 -0.28
C PRO A 34 20.69 5.93 0.10
N ALA A 35 20.31 6.15 1.36
CA ALA A 35 18.96 5.86 1.82
C ALA A 35 18.04 7.04 1.57
N ALA A 36 16.86 6.78 1.08
CA ALA A 36 15.82 7.79 0.93
C ALA A 36 15.19 8.14 2.30
N LYS A 37 14.82 9.40 2.48
CA LYS A 37 14.12 9.85 3.68
C LYS A 37 12.65 9.49 3.60
N LEU A 38 12.13 8.81 4.62
CA LEU A 38 10.71 8.51 4.73
C LEU A 38 9.98 9.70 5.35
N GLY A 39 8.90 10.17 4.70
CA GLY A 39 8.02 11.21 5.17
C GLY A 39 6.94 10.69 6.12
N ASN A 40 5.83 11.39 6.20
CA ASN A 40 4.65 11.01 6.99
C ASN A 40 3.40 11.17 6.12
N SER A 41 2.77 10.05 5.75
CA SER A 41 1.58 10.04 4.90
C SER A 41 0.29 10.41 5.65
N GLU A 42 0.25 10.27 6.98
CA GLU A 42 -0.90 10.68 7.80
C GLU A 42 -1.08 12.21 7.84
N LYS A 43 0.01 12.96 7.53
CA LYS A 43 0.00 14.44 7.53
C LYS A 43 -0.24 15.03 6.15
N LEU A 44 -0.45 14.21 5.14
CA LEU A 44 -0.74 14.70 3.80
C LEU A 44 -2.07 15.42 3.75
N THR A 45 -2.12 16.46 2.94
CA THR A 45 -3.34 17.19 2.62
C THR A 45 -3.60 17.19 1.13
N VAL A 46 -4.87 17.14 0.75
CA VAL A 46 -5.29 17.25 -0.65
C VAL A 46 -4.83 18.60 -1.22
N GLY A 47 -4.28 18.57 -2.44
CA GLY A 47 -3.71 19.74 -3.09
C GLY A 47 -2.19 19.89 -2.91
N GLU A 48 -1.54 19.13 -2.00
CA GLU A 48 -0.08 19.13 -1.90
C GLU A 48 0.56 18.56 -3.17
N THR A 49 1.72 19.11 -3.56
CA THR A 49 2.49 18.61 -4.69
C THR A 49 2.98 17.19 -4.44
N ALA A 50 2.76 16.32 -5.42
CA ALA A 50 3.22 14.94 -5.46
C ALA A 50 4.11 14.72 -6.67
N ILE A 51 5.25 14.05 -6.47
CA ILE A 51 6.24 13.74 -7.50
C ILE A 51 6.43 12.24 -7.53
N ALA A 52 6.10 11.60 -8.65
CA ALA A 52 6.33 10.17 -8.86
C ALA A 52 7.63 9.96 -9.64
N VAL A 53 8.46 9.03 -9.18
CA VAL A 53 9.75 8.69 -9.81
C VAL A 53 9.75 7.23 -10.23
N GLY A 54 10.29 6.93 -11.41
CA GLY A 54 10.38 5.55 -11.88
C GLY A 54 11.08 5.39 -13.22
N THR A 55 10.92 4.20 -13.81
CA THR A 55 11.50 3.83 -15.12
C THR A 55 10.40 3.25 -16.00
N PRO A 56 9.49 4.10 -16.53
CA PRO A 56 8.39 3.63 -17.35
C PRO A 56 8.90 3.10 -18.72
N LEU A 57 8.20 2.07 -19.22
CA LEU A 57 8.38 1.54 -20.59
C LEU A 57 9.78 0.97 -20.93
N GLY A 58 10.70 0.91 -19.99
CA GLY A 58 12.03 0.32 -20.18
C GLY A 58 13.19 1.24 -19.82
N LEU A 59 14.41 0.67 -19.82
CA LEU A 59 15.63 1.33 -19.34
C LEU A 59 15.98 2.63 -20.06
N GLN A 60 15.52 2.81 -21.29
CA GLN A 60 15.69 4.06 -22.05
C GLN A 60 15.00 5.27 -21.42
N PHE A 61 14.02 5.04 -20.57
CA PHE A 61 13.28 6.07 -19.82
C PHE A 61 13.61 6.06 -18.34
N GLN A 62 14.82 5.61 -17.98
CA GLN A 62 15.28 5.64 -16.58
C GLN A 62 15.16 7.03 -15.97
N HIS A 63 14.84 7.07 -14.67
CA HIS A 63 14.75 8.31 -13.90
C HIS A 63 13.67 9.29 -14.41
N THR A 64 12.61 8.76 -15.03
CA THR A 64 11.46 9.58 -15.39
C THR A 64 10.77 10.09 -14.12
N VAL A 65 10.51 11.38 -14.14
CA VAL A 65 9.80 12.08 -13.05
C VAL A 65 8.51 12.63 -13.62
N THR A 66 7.40 12.36 -12.95
CA THR A 66 6.11 12.97 -13.22
C THR A 66 5.65 13.75 -11.98
N SER A 67 4.92 14.85 -12.18
CA SER A 67 4.43 15.68 -11.07
C SER A 67 2.94 15.91 -11.19
N GLY A 68 2.31 16.07 -10.07
CA GLY A 68 0.90 16.38 -9.90
C GLY A 68 0.65 16.79 -8.45
N ILE A 69 -0.54 16.48 -7.96
CA ILE A 69 -0.96 16.77 -6.59
C ILE A 69 -1.49 15.51 -5.90
N ILE A 70 -1.62 15.56 -4.60
CA ILE A 70 -2.45 14.64 -3.83
C ILE A 70 -3.90 14.99 -4.14
N SER A 71 -4.58 14.15 -4.92
CA SER A 71 -5.95 14.40 -5.39
C SER A 71 -7.00 13.96 -4.36
N ALA A 72 -6.71 12.90 -3.61
CA ALA A 72 -7.54 12.41 -2.51
C ALA A 72 -6.73 11.50 -1.58
N LEU A 73 -7.27 11.20 -0.41
CA LEU A 73 -6.73 10.29 0.59
C LEU A 73 -7.78 9.23 0.93
N ASN A 74 -7.33 8.13 1.54
CA ASN A 74 -8.17 7.04 2.05
C ASN A 74 -9.10 6.47 0.96
N ARG A 75 -8.52 6.18 -0.23
CA ARG A 75 -9.25 5.58 -1.34
C ARG A 75 -9.21 4.06 -1.28
N THR A 76 -10.37 3.46 -1.42
CA THR A 76 -10.51 2.02 -1.65
C THR A 76 -10.71 1.76 -3.13
N VAL A 77 -9.89 0.88 -3.69
CA VAL A 77 -9.92 0.51 -5.12
C VAL A 77 -10.06 -0.99 -5.25
N GLN A 78 -11.03 -1.40 -6.05
CA GLN A 78 -11.23 -2.80 -6.43
C GLN A 78 -10.24 -3.18 -7.52
N ILE A 79 -9.50 -4.26 -7.31
CA ILE A 79 -8.49 -4.77 -8.24
C ILE A 79 -8.87 -6.18 -8.66
N PRO A 80 -8.98 -6.46 -9.98
CA PRO A 80 -9.14 -7.82 -10.46
C PRO A 80 -7.88 -8.64 -10.17
N THR A 81 -8.05 -9.83 -9.64
CA THR A 81 -6.98 -10.80 -9.41
C THR A 81 -7.33 -12.15 -10.05
N GLU A 82 -6.35 -13.03 -10.22
CA GLU A 82 -6.59 -14.38 -10.73
C GLU A 82 -7.55 -15.21 -9.85
N ARG A 83 -7.71 -14.84 -8.58
CA ARG A 83 -8.57 -15.51 -7.59
C ARG A 83 -9.91 -14.81 -7.36
N GLY A 84 -10.23 -13.80 -8.17
CA GLY A 84 -11.41 -12.95 -8.03
C GLY A 84 -11.05 -11.49 -7.84
N GLU A 85 -11.87 -10.77 -7.11
CA GLU A 85 -11.67 -9.34 -6.81
C GLU A 85 -10.98 -9.17 -5.46
N ASN A 86 -10.01 -8.25 -5.41
CA ASN A 86 -9.36 -7.83 -4.18
C ASN A 86 -9.56 -6.31 -4.01
N PHE A 87 -9.48 -5.84 -2.79
CA PHE A 87 -9.54 -4.41 -2.48
C PHE A 87 -8.18 -3.95 -1.95
N MET A 88 -7.72 -2.82 -2.46
CA MET A 88 -6.65 -2.06 -1.83
C MET A 88 -7.28 -0.83 -1.17
N GLU A 89 -7.01 -0.67 0.11
CA GLU A 89 -7.62 0.35 0.96
C GLU A 89 -6.61 1.44 1.33
N ASP A 90 -7.12 2.55 1.83
CA ASP A 90 -6.35 3.69 2.35
C ASP A 90 -5.36 4.31 1.37
N LEU A 91 -5.55 4.11 0.06
CA LEU A 91 -4.63 4.59 -0.96
C LEU A 91 -4.63 6.12 -1.06
N ILE A 92 -3.44 6.66 -1.34
CA ILE A 92 -3.26 8.04 -1.80
C ILE A 92 -3.62 8.09 -3.28
N GLN A 93 -4.55 8.98 -3.67
CA GLN A 93 -4.83 9.27 -5.06
C GLN A 93 -4.00 10.47 -5.52
N THR A 94 -3.42 10.39 -6.73
CA THR A 94 -2.66 11.48 -7.36
C THR A 94 -2.99 11.59 -8.85
N ASP A 95 -2.89 12.78 -9.42
CA ASP A 95 -2.93 13.03 -10.87
C ASP A 95 -1.53 13.05 -11.50
N ALA A 96 -0.46 12.93 -10.70
CA ALA A 96 0.86 12.61 -11.23
C ALA A 96 0.77 11.31 -12.05
N SER A 97 1.27 11.33 -13.27
CA SER A 97 1.12 10.21 -14.21
C SER A 97 1.77 8.94 -13.65
N ILE A 98 0.95 7.97 -13.25
CA ILE A 98 1.37 6.61 -12.87
C ILE A 98 1.20 5.71 -14.09
N ASN A 99 2.27 5.04 -14.50
CA ASN A 99 2.31 4.15 -15.68
C ASN A 99 3.14 2.91 -15.35
N PRO A 100 2.98 1.80 -16.11
CA PRO A 100 3.87 0.65 -15.97
C PRO A 100 5.34 1.08 -16.02
N GLY A 101 6.08 0.75 -14.95
CA GLY A 101 7.50 1.08 -14.75
C GLY A 101 7.77 2.18 -13.72
N ASN A 102 6.79 3.00 -13.31
CA ASN A 102 6.94 3.79 -12.07
C ASN A 102 6.16 3.18 -10.89
N SER A 103 5.35 2.13 -11.13
CA SER A 103 4.81 1.27 -10.07
C SER A 103 5.96 0.62 -9.29
N GLY A 104 5.87 0.60 -7.96
CA GLY A 104 6.95 0.23 -7.04
C GLY A 104 7.95 1.36 -6.75
N GLY A 105 7.95 2.43 -7.56
CA GLY A 105 8.74 3.63 -7.32
C GLY A 105 8.11 4.55 -6.26
N PRO A 106 8.88 5.53 -5.75
CA PRO A 106 8.40 6.42 -4.72
C PRO A 106 7.45 7.52 -5.23
N LEU A 107 6.45 7.86 -4.41
CA LEU A 107 5.76 9.14 -4.44
C LEU A 107 6.44 10.06 -3.41
N VAL A 108 6.88 11.24 -3.84
CA VAL A 108 7.76 12.13 -3.06
C VAL A 108 7.09 13.50 -2.91
N ASN A 109 7.26 14.13 -1.75
CA ASN A 109 6.83 15.51 -1.50
C ASN A 109 7.92 16.52 -1.91
N LEU A 110 7.63 17.82 -1.83
CA LEU A 110 8.59 18.92 -2.14
C LEU A 110 9.82 18.95 -1.24
N LYS A 111 9.84 18.24 -0.11
CA LYS A 111 11.01 18.11 0.78
C LYS A 111 11.93 16.96 0.39
N GLY A 112 11.61 16.23 -0.68
CA GLY A 112 12.33 15.02 -1.08
C GLY A 112 12.08 13.81 -0.17
N GLU A 113 10.99 13.81 0.59
CA GLU A 113 10.61 12.71 1.47
C GLU A 113 9.62 11.79 0.77
N ILE A 114 9.82 10.48 0.91
CA ILE A 114 8.89 9.48 0.37
C ILE A 114 7.61 9.49 1.23
N VAL A 115 6.48 9.77 0.61
CA VAL A 115 5.15 9.79 1.25
C VAL A 115 4.27 8.63 0.80
N GLY A 116 4.65 7.94 -0.28
CA GLY A 116 3.94 6.76 -0.77
C GLY A 116 4.80 5.90 -1.69
N ILE A 117 4.30 4.73 -2.03
CA ILE A 117 4.86 3.80 -3.02
C ILE A 117 3.82 3.68 -4.14
N ASN A 118 4.18 4.10 -5.35
CA ASN A 118 3.28 4.05 -6.50
C ASN A 118 2.84 2.61 -6.77
N THR A 119 1.56 2.38 -7.01
CA THR A 119 1.03 1.04 -7.26
C THR A 119 0.14 1.00 -8.50
N VAL A 120 -1.14 1.21 -8.37
CA VAL A 120 -2.15 0.97 -9.39
C VAL A 120 -2.50 2.24 -10.15
N LYS A 121 -2.78 2.09 -11.45
CA LYS A 121 -3.49 3.07 -12.27
C LYS A 121 -4.85 2.52 -12.67
N VAL A 122 -5.88 3.33 -12.61
CA VAL A 122 -7.16 3.01 -13.25
C VAL A 122 -7.00 3.14 -14.76
N VAL A 123 -6.96 2.00 -15.46
CA VAL A 123 -6.66 1.94 -16.91
C VAL A 123 -7.69 2.72 -17.74
N SER A 124 -8.92 2.83 -17.27
CA SER A 124 -10.03 3.51 -17.97
C SER A 124 -10.12 5.02 -17.69
N ALA A 125 -9.21 5.59 -16.89
CA ALA A 125 -9.25 7.00 -16.52
C ALA A 125 -7.86 7.64 -16.58
N GLU A 126 -7.76 8.81 -17.22
CA GLU A 126 -6.56 9.64 -17.18
C GLU A 126 -6.52 10.46 -15.88
N GLY A 127 -5.31 10.70 -15.34
CA GLY A 127 -5.13 11.52 -14.15
C GLY A 127 -5.61 10.86 -12.84
N ILE A 128 -5.79 9.53 -12.83
CA ILE A 128 -6.11 8.77 -11.62
C ILE A 128 -5.07 7.70 -11.41
N GLY A 129 -4.09 8.00 -10.58
CA GLY A 129 -3.06 7.09 -10.08
C GLY A 129 -3.17 6.91 -8.58
N PHE A 130 -2.61 5.81 -8.06
CA PHE A 130 -2.64 5.50 -6.66
C PHE A 130 -1.27 5.14 -6.12
N ALA A 131 -1.06 5.44 -4.85
CA ALA A 131 0.12 5.03 -4.10
C ALA A 131 -0.26 4.50 -2.72
N ILE A 132 0.47 3.50 -2.27
CA ILE A 132 0.37 2.95 -0.91
C ILE A 132 1.00 3.97 0.05
N PRO A 133 0.31 4.40 1.12
CA PRO A 133 0.87 5.33 2.08
C PRO A 133 2.17 4.80 2.70
N ILE A 134 3.18 5.66 2.87
CA ILE A 134 4.47 5.21 3.40
C ILE A 134 4.35 4.70 4.85
N ASP A 135 3.36 5.18 5.61
CA ASP A 135 3.15 4.75 6.98
C ASP A 135 2.67 3.29 7.08
N VAL A 136 2.11 2.70 6.00
CA VAL A 136 1.85 1.26 5.88
C VAL A 136 3.16 0.46 5.76
N ALA A 137 4.15 0.98 5.02
CA ALA A 137 5.43 0.30 4.81
C ALA A 137 6.42 0.48 5.99
N LYS A 138 6.33 1.58 6.74
CA LYS A 138 7.26 1.88 7.85
C LYS A 138 7.37 0.79 8.93
N PRO A 139 6.28 0.20 9.45
CA PRO A 139 6.38 -0.90 10.41
C PRO A 139 7.17 -2.08 9.85
N ILE A 140 6.94 -2.42 8.58
CA ILE A 140 7.63 -3.51 7.88
C ILE A 140 9.12 -3.19 7.78
N ILE A 141 9.47 -2.00 7.28
CA ILE A 141 10.85 -1.51 7.13
C ILE A 141 11.58 -1.54 8.48
N ASN A 142 10.96 -0.95 9.50
CA ASN A 142 11.56 -0.88 10.83
C ASN A 142 11.80 -2.27 11.45
N HIS A 143 10.89 -3.20 11.19
CA HIS A 143 11.03 -4.57 11.69
C HIS A 143 12.19 -5.30 10.99
N PHE A 144 12.31 -5.13 9.66
CA PHE A 144 13.45 -5.67 8.90
C PHE A 144 14.78 -5.09 9.35
N ILE A 145 14.86 -3.79 9.59
CA ILE A 145 16.08 -3.14 10.10
C ILE A 145 16.48 -3.71 11.47
N LYS A 146 15.52 -3.94 12.36
CA LYS A 146 15.80 -4.40 13.73
C LYS A 146 16.01 -5.90 13.83
N GLN A 147 15.28 -6.70 13.07
CA GLN A 147 15.23 -8.16 13.28
C GLN A 147 15.60 -8.98 12.04
N GLY A 148 15.79 -8.33 10.88
CA GLY A 148 16.16 -8.99 9.62
C GLY A 148 15.04 -9.84 9.00
N LYS A 149 13.85 -9.85 9.59
CA LYS A 149 12.67 -10.59 9.11
C LYS A 149 11.40 -9.84 9.50
N PHE A 150 10.30 -10.14 8.83
CA PHE A 150 8.95 -9.67 9.18
C PHE A 150 7.98 -10.83 9.08
N THR A 151 7.11 -10.94 10.06
CA THR A 151 5.98 -11.87 10.02
C THR A 151 4.71 -11.02 10.02
N THR A 152 3.91 -11.15 8.98
CA THR A 152 2.66 -10.41 8.85
C THR A 152 1.75 -10.74 10.04
N PRO A 153 1.32 -9.75 10.83
CA PRO A 153 0.34 -9.97 11.88
C PRO A 153 -0.94 -10.55 11.28
N TYR A 154 -1.53 -11.50 11.97
CA TYR A 154 -2.72 -12.20 11.51
C TYR A 154 -3.72 -12.37 12.65
N ILE A 155 -4.94 -11.91 12.46
CA ILE A 155 -6.03 -12.08 13.43
C ILE A 155 -7.05 -13.13 12.98
N GLY A 156 -7.11 -13.44 11.69
CA GLY A 156 -7.97 -14.48 11.13
C GLY A 156 -9.40 -14.02 10.89
N VAL A 157 -9.60 -12.75 10.55
CA VAL A 157 -10.91 -12.18 10.21
C VAL A 157 -10.90 -11.73 8.76
N VAL A 158 -11.99 -12.00 8.04
CA VAL A 158 -12.35 -11.30 6.81
C VAL A 158 -13.53 -10.40 7.15
N GLY A 159 -13.37 -9.11 6.92
CA GLY A 159 -14.35 -8.11 7.28
C GLY A 159 -14.65 -7.16 6.13
N PHE A 160 -15.77 -6.48 6.23
CA PHE A 160 -16.16 -5.38 5.37
C PHE A 160 -16.38 -4.14 6.21
N ASP A 161 -15.73 -3.07 5.84
CA ASP A 161 -16.11 -1.74 6.31
C ASP A 161 -17.30 -1.19 5.49
N ARG A 162 -17.70 0.03 5.78
CA ARG A 162 -18.78 0.70 5.07
C ARG A 162 -18.50 0.89 3.58
N GLN A 163 -17.23 1.14 3.20
CA GLN A 163 -16.87 1.38 1.81
C GLN A 163 -16.95 0.07 1.02
N ILE A 164 -16.35 -1.00 1.51
CA ILE A 164 -16.37 -2.32 0.86
C ILE A 164 -17.80 -2.87 0.80
N ALA A 165 -18.58 -2.74 1.85
CA ALA A 165 -19.98 -3.18 1.86
C ALA A 165 -20.81 -2.54 0.74
N SER A 166 -20.53 -1.29 0.36
CA SER A 166 -21.20 -0.60 -0.73
C SER A 166 -20.94 -1.25 -2.10
N TYR A 167 -19.73 -1.77 -2.34
CA TYR A 167 -19.38 -2.48 -3.58
C TYR A 167 -20.16 -3.79 -3.73
N TYR A 168 -20.37 -4.51 -2.63
CA TYR A 168 -21.11 -5.79 -2.65
C TYR A 168 -22.62 -5.63 -2.60
N LYS A 169 -23.16 -4.39 -2.64
CA LYS A 169 -24.63 -4.11 -2.52
C LYS A 169 -25.25 -4.83 -1.32
N GLN A 170 -24.49 -5.04 -0.28
CA GLN A 170 -25.01 -5.61 0.95
C GLN A 170 -25.79 -4.53 1.68
N ASN A 171 -27.12 -4.70 1.78
CA ASN A 171 -28.04 -3.81 2.50
C ASN A 171 -27.87 -3.89 4.03
N LYS A 172 -26.64 -4.03 4.53
CA LYS A 172 -26.37 -3.91 5.96
C LYS A 172 -25.97 -2.46 6.22
N ASP A 173 -26.74 -1.77 7.02
CA ASP A 173 -26.43 -0.42 7.52
C ASP A 173 -25.25 -0.51 8.49
N ILE A 174 -24.04 -0.67 7.92
CA ILE A 174 -22.80 -0.58 8.69
C ILE A 174 -22.57 0.89 8.97
N MET A 175 -22.94 1.32 10.16
CA MET A 175 -22.82 2.72 10.59
C MET A 175 -21.36 3.07 10.91
N ALA A 176 -20.62 2.15 11.52
CA ALA A 176 -19.20 2.28 11.87
C ALA A 176 -18.59 0.90 12.17
N GLY A 177 -17.27 0.76 11.99
CA GLY A 177 -16.54 -0.46 12.29
C GLY A 177 -16.45 -1.43 11.12
N VAL A 178 -15.83 -2.58 11.38
CA VAL A 178 -15.62 -3.68 10.43
C VAL A 178 -16.57 -4.83 10.76
N TYR A 179 -17.46 -5.16 9.84
CA TYR A 179 -18.38 -6.28 9.93
C TYR A 179 -17.67 -7.58 9.57
N VAL A 180 -17.68 -8.56 10.46
CA VAL A 180 -17.04 -9.87 10.28
C VAL A 180 -17.89 -10.74 9.38
N VAL A 181 -17.43 -11.02 8.16
CA VAL A 181 -18.13 -11.86 7.17
C VAL A 181 -17.58 -13.28 7.11
N ASN A 182 -16.32 -13.47 7.50
CA ASN A 182 -15.70 -14.78 7.61
C ASN A 182 -14.62 -14.76 8.69
N ILE A 183 -14.35 -15.91 9.30
CA ILE A 183 -13.36 -16.04 10.37
C ILE A 183 -12.67 -17.40 10.29
N ASP A 184 -11.35 -17.40 10.45
CA ASP A 184 -10.60 -18.65 10.59
C ASP A 184 -10.90 -19.29 11.96
N PRO A 185 -11.52 -20.50 12.00
CA PRO A 185 -11.83 -21.16 13.27
C PRO A 185 -10.59 -21.51 14.13
N LYS A 186 -9.40 -21.47 13.53
CA LYS A 186 -8.12 -21.68 14.21
C LYS A 186 -7.38 -20.37 14.48
N GLY A 187 -7.91 -19.25 13.98
CA GLY A 187 -7.31 -17.93 14.11
C GLY A 187 -7.47 -17.33 15.50
N PRO A 188 -6.60 -16.36 15.86
CA PRO A 188 -6.63 -15.71 17.17
C PRO A 188 -7.98 -15.07 17.51
N ALA A 189 -8.63 -14.42 16.53
CA ALA A 189 -9.92 -13.75 16.75
C ALA A 189 -11.03 -14.75 17.15
N TYR A 190 -11.11 -15.90 16.45
CA TYR A 190 -12.09 -16.94 16.79
C TYR A 190 -11.85 -17.51 18.20
N LEU A 191 -10.58 -17.77 18.54
CA LEU A 191 -10.20 -18.28 19.86
C LEU A 191 -10.49 -17.25 20.97
N ALA A 192 -10.41 -15.95 20.64
CA ALA A 192 -10.78 -14.85 21.53
C ALA A 192 -12.29 -14.60 21.67
N GLY A 193 -13.12 -15.32 20.89
CA GLY A 193 -14.57 -15.24 21.01
C GLY A 193 -15.27 -14.43 19.92
N ILE A 194 -14.56 -13.84 18.95
CA ILE A 194 -15.16 -13.15 17.80
C ILE A 194 -15.86 -14.19 16.90
N ARG A 195 -17.00 -13.82 16.35
CA ARG A 195 -17.83 -14.65 15.46
C ARG A 195 -18.21 -13.89 14.18
N ILE A 196 -18.68 -14.65 13.19
CA ILE A 196 -19.36 -14.07 12.02
C ILE A 196 -20.58 -13.26 12.52
N ASP A 197 -20.86 -12.16 11.85
CA ASP A 197 -21.89 -11.16 12.18
C ASP A 197 -21.50 -10.19 13.33
N ASP A 198 -20.37 -10.35 13.98
CA ASP A 198 -19.84 -9.34 14.90
C ASP A 198 -19.38 -8.09 14.16
N ILE A 199 -19.37 -6.95 14.85
CA ILE A 199 -18.81 -5.68 14.35
C ILE A 199 -17.63 -5.30 15.25
N ILE A 200 -16.46 -5.18 14.65
CA ILE A 200 -15.25 -4.68 15.32
C ILE A 200 -15.30 -3.15 15.28
N THR A 201 -15.54 -2.52 16.40
CA THR A 201 -15.69 -1.06 16.49
C THR A 201 -14.45 -0.36 17.05
N MET A 202 -13.55 -1.11 17.69
CA MET A 202 -12.34 -0.56 18.30
C MET A 202 -11.19 -1.58 18.25
N VAL A 203 -9.96 -1.07 18.10
CA VAL A 203 -8.71 -1.81 18.29
C VAL A 203 -7.89 -1.07 19.35
N GLY A 204 -7.75 -1.66 20.55
CA GLY A 204 -7.29 -0.92 21.70
C GLY A 204 -8.24 0.25 22.00
N ASP A 205 -7.68 1.47 22.08
CA ASP A 205 -8.45 2.71 22.32
C ASP A 205 -8.76 3.48 21.02
N GLN A 206 -8.47 2.90 19.86
CA GLN A 206 -8.68 3.54 18.55
C GLN A 206 -9.99 3.03 17.93
N PRO A 207 -10.90 3.92 17.51
CA PRO A 207 -12.07 3.52 16.77
C PRO A 207 -11.69 2.99 15.38
N VAL A 208 -12.45 2.01 14.90
CA VAL A 208 -12.37 1.46 13.56
C VAL A 208 -13.56 1.99 12.77
N ASN A 209 -13.29 2.60 11.63
CA ASN A 209 -14.32 3.21 10.76
C ASN A 209 -14.39 2.50 9.43
#